data_cad755bf4dbc422ef86556280efb0afa
#
_entry.id   cad755bf4dbc422ef86556280efb0afa
#
_cell.length_a   1.000
_cell.length_b   1.000
_cell.length_c   1.000
_cell.angle_alpha   90.00
_cell.angle_beta   90.00
_cell.angle_gamma   90.00
#
_symmetry.space_group_name_H-M   'P 1'
#
loop_
_entity.id
_entity.type
_entity.pdbx_description
1 polymer ?
#
loop_
_entity_poly.entity_id
_entity_poly.type
_entity_poly.pdbx_seq_one_letter_code
_entity_poly.pdbx_strand_id
1 'polypeptide(L)'
;MLSRPNILGIDVGSVSISVVALNSGKQILQSAYEFHHGKTTEKLREILGRFDLKVVGGIASTASTPSVIKHATRYDNQVAVVSAVRHWHPKAGSILVVGGEKFGLIRLDGYGNYLGFKSNTGCAAGTGSFLDQQARRLSLSGPAELSQLACSNQGAVPKIASRCAVFAKTDLVHAQQEGYTLPEICDGLCLGLARNIVDTLFNGNEVLAPVLFTGGVSLNKAVVRHLQALIGKQIVAGETFLYPAVGAALSLFEEDGRSISSQIGSVDDILVAKKSRLDYVHGPLELTLSDYPEFDGLETSAFDPTESKTLF
;
A
#
# COMPACT_ATOMS: atom_id res chain seq x y z
N MET A 1 17.62 35.28 14.70
CA MET A 1 16.55 34.26 14.78
C MET A 1 17.17 32.91 14.48
N LEU A 2 17.27 32.01 15.44
CA LEU A 2 17.71 30.65 15.16
C LEU A 2 16.67 30.02 14.25
N SER A 3 17.07 29.61 13.04
CA SER A 3 16.17 28.90 12.13
C SER A 3 15.66 27.63 12.83
N ARG A 4 14.34 27.43 12.85
CA ARG A 4 13.78 26.18 13.37
C ARG A 4 14.42 25.02 12.59
N PRO A 5 14.82 23.96 13.27
CA PRO A 5 15.47 22.82 12.61
C PRO A 5 14.54 22.13 11.63
N ASN A 6 15.11 21.44 10.64
CA ASN A 6 14.34 20.65 9.69
C ASN A 6 13.75 19.40 10.34
N ILE A 7 12.61 18.93 9.84
CA ILE A 7 12.00 17.66 10.28
C ILE A 7 12.17 16.64 9.17
N LEU A 8 12.62 15.46 9.58
CA LEU A 8 12.73 14.29 8.73
C LEU A 8 11.43 13.46 8.87
N GLY A 9 10.72 13.25 7.77
CA GLY A 9 9.56 12.36 7.70
C GLY A 9 9.92 11.07 7.01
N ILE A 10 9.56 9.93 7.58
CA ILE A 10 9.92 8.60 7.09
C ILE A 10 8.67 7.73 7.01
N ASP A 11 8.46 7.11 5.85
CA ASP A 11 7.46 6.08 5.67
C ASP A 11 8.09 4.84 5.04
N VAL A 12 7.96 3.71 5.72
CA VAL A 12 8.38 2.41 5.21
C VAL A 12 7.14 1.57 5.00
N GLY A 13 6.75 1.44 3.75
CA GLY A 13 5.66 0.57 3.33
C GLY A 13 6.12 -0.87 3.09
N SER A 14 5.23 -1.72 2.59
CA SER A 14 5.52 -3.12 2.27
C SER A 14 6.49 -3.30 1.09
N VAL A 15 6.59 -2.31 0.21
CA VAL A 15 7.34 -2.40 -1.07
C VAL A 15 8.39 -1.30 -1.19
N SER A 16 8.13 -0.11 -0.64
CA SER A 16 8.93 1.10 -0.84
C SER A 16 9.19 1.86 0.45
N ILE A 17 10.19 2.73 0.39
CA ILE A 17 10.56 3.66 1.45
C ILE A 17 10.43 5.07 0.89
N SER A 18 9.78 5.96 1.64
CA SER A 18 9.74 7.39 1.40
C SER A 18 10.45 8.13 2.53
N VAL A 19 11.34 9.03 2.21
CA VAL A 19 12.00 9.93 3.17
C VAL A 19 11.90 11.35 2.65
N VAL A 20 11.54 12.29 3.53
CA VAL A 20 11.48 13.72 3.20
C VAL A 20 12.14 14.53 4.30
N ALA A 21 12.80 15.62 3.92
CA ALA A 21 13.24 16.66 4.84
C ALA A 21 12.42 17.93 4.57
N LEU A 22 11.71 18.41 5.58
CA LEU A 22 10.93 19.65 5.52
C LEU A 22 11.63 20.76 6.31
N ASN A 23 11.64 21.96 5.76
CA ASN A 23 12.08 23.16 6.50
C ASN A 23 10.96 23.69 7.42
N SER A 24 11.28 24.70 8.22
CA SER A 24 10.31 25.38 9.09
C SER A 24 9.15 26.04 8.37
N GLY A 25 9.29 26.30 7.07
CA GLY A 25 8.20 26.77 6.19
C GLY A 25 7.37 25.64 5.61
N LYS A 26 7.55 24.39 6.08
CA LYS A 26 6.84 23.19 5.62
C LYS A 26 7.09 22.86 4.13
N GLN A 27 8.21 23.33 3.57
CA GLN A 27 8.62 23.05 2.19
C GLN A 27 9.55 21.86 2.15
N ILE A 28 9.42 21.00 1.14
CA ILE A 28 10.31 19.88 0.91
C ILE A 28 11.66 20.43 0.44
N LEU A 29 12.72 20.20 1.22
CA LEU A 29 14.10 20.50 0.86
C LEU A 29 14.72 19.36 0.07
N GLN A 30 14.44 18.15 0.49
CA GLN A 30 14.95 16.93 -0.12
C GLN A 30 13.96 15.80 0.07
N SER A 31 13.88 14.91 -0.90
CA SER A 31 13.05 13.70 -0.81
C SER A 31 13.69 12.52 -1.53
N ALA A 32 13.31 11.33 -1.09
CA ALA A 32 13.65 10.07 -1.74
C ALA A 32 12.45 9.12 -1.70
N TYR A 33 12.26 8.36 -2.78
CA TYR A 33 11.28 7.28 -2.87
C TYR A 33 11.93 6.11 -3.61
N GLU A 34 12.11 4.99 -2.92
CA GLU A 34 12.81 3.83 -3.49
C GLU A 34 12.21 2.51 -3.05
N PHE A 35 12.29 1.51 -3.92
CA PHE A 35 11.89 0.13 -3.60
C PHE A 35 12.97 -0.54 -2.75
N HIS A 36 12.57 -1.20 -1.65
CA HIS A 36 13.52 -1.84 -0.75
C HIS A 36 13.78 -3.33 -1.07
N HIS A 37 12.95 -3.96 -1.91
CA HIS A 37 13.12 -5.37 -2.31
C HIS A 37 13.42 -6.32 -1.15
N GLY A 38 12.78 -6.12 0.02
CA GLY A 38 13.01 -6.89 1.24
C GLY A 38 14.22 -6.47 2.07
N LYS A 39 15.11 -5.61 1.52
CA LYS A 39 16.32 -5.10 2.21
C LYS A 39 16.06 -3.76 2.91
N THR A 40 15.01 -3.70 3.72
CA THR A 40 14.49 -2.46 4.28
C THR A 40 15.55 -1.65 5.03
N THR A 41 16.29 -2.26 5.97
CA THR A 41 17.28 -1.54 6.79
C THR A 41 18.47 -1.05 5.96
N GLU A 42 18.94 -1.86 5.01
CA GLU A 42 20.06 -1.50 4.13
C GLU A 42 19.66 -0.33 3.23
N LYS A 43 18.49 -0.41 2.61
CA LYS A 43 17.97 0.64 1.73
C LYS A 43 17.67 1.94 2.51
N LEU A 44 17.10 1.84 3.71
CA LEU A 44 16.88 3.01 4.56
C LEU A 44 18.19 3.69 4.95
N ARG A 45 19.24 2.92 5.27
CA ARG A 45 20.59 3.43 5.55
C ARG A 45 21.17 4.18 4.35
N GLU A 46 21.06 3.60 3.17
CA GLU A 46 21.52 4.22 1.92
C GLU A 46 20.81 5.55 1.65
N ILE A 47 19.48 5.57 1.80
CA ILE A 47 18.67 6.78 1.59
C ILE A 47 19.06 7.85 2.61
N LEU A 48 19.10 7.52 3.91
CA LEU A 48 19.41 8.48 4.98
C LEU A 48 20.82 9.07 4.85
N GLY A 49 21.77 8.29 4.31
CA GLY A 49 23.14 8.77 4.06
C GLY A 49 23.26 9.89 3.03
N ARG A 50 22.19 10.16 2.27
CA ARG A 50 22.15 11.26 1.29
C ARG A 50 21.57 12.55 1.88
N PHE A 51 21.02 12.52 3.10
CA PHE A 51 20.42 13.67 3.77
C PHE A 51 21.43 14.34 4.70
N ASP A 52 21.39 15.67 4.79
CA ASP A 52 22.14 16.39 5.81
C ASP A 52 21.46 16.26 7.18
N LEU A 53 21.89 15.25 7.93
CA LEU A 53 21.32 14.90 9.22
C LEU A 53 21.66 15.92 10.32
N LYS A 54 22.72 16.74 10.13
CA LYS A 54 23.16 17.70 11.14
C LYS A 54 22.19 18.85 11.38
N VAL A 55 21.35 19.12 10.36
CA VAL A 55 20.32 20.18 10.42
C VAL A 55 18.94 19.64 10.83
N VAL A 56 18.84 18.34 11.11
CA VAL A 56 17.60 17.69 11.52
C VAL A 56 17.39 17.87 13.02
N GLY A 57 16.26 18.45 13.41
CA GLY A 57 15.87 18.65 14.80
C GLY A 57 14.70 17.78 15.25
N GLY A 58 14.09 17.03 14.34
CA GLY A 58 13.01 16.12 14.66
C GLY A 58 12.87 15.01 13.62
N ILE A 59 12.48 13.81 14.06
CA ILE A 59 12.19 12.67 13.19
C ILE A 59 10.76 12.23 13.44
N ALA A 60 9.99 12.13 12.38
CA ALA A 60 8.65 11.57 12.37
C ALA A 60 8.59 10.34 11.48
N SER A 61 7.83 9.35 11.86
CA SER A 61 7.60 8.17 11.04
C SER A 61 6.15 7.72 11.06
N THR A 62 5.74 7.02 10.03
CA THR A 62 4.44 6.33 10.01
C THR A 62 4.46 5.08 10.88
N ALA A 63 3.28 4.64 11.31
CA ALA A 63 3.11 3.42 12.10
C ALA A 63 3.49 2.14 11.31
N SER A 64 3.43 2.17 9.98
CA SER A 64 3.89 1.08 9.12
C SER A 64 5.42 0.90 9.14
N THR A 65 6.16 1.96 9.47
CA THR A 65 7.62 1.92 9.57
C THR A 65 8.04 0.96 10.67
N PRO A 66 8.89 -0.04 10.39
CA PRO A 66 9.41 -0.94 11.42
C PRO A 66 10.11 -0.18 12.55
N SER A 67 10.20 -0.78 13.75
CA SER A 67 10.85 -0.15 14.91
C SER A 67 12.38 -0.18 14.78
N VAL A 68 12.89 0.29 13.64
CA VAL A 68 14.32 0.38 13.32
C VAL A 68 14.86 1.80 13.40
N ILE A 69 13.98 2.79 13.70
CA ILE A 69 14.35 4.20 13.79
C ILE A 69 14.29 4.64 15.25
N LYS A 70 15.40 5.15 15.77
CA LYS A 70 15.50 5.75 17.09
C LYS A 70 14.89 7.16 17.08
N HIS A 71 14.37 7.58 18.21
CA HIS A 71 13.90 8.95 18.44
C HIS A 71 12.81 9.45 17.50
N ALA A 72 12.17 8.58 16.72
CA ALA A 72 11.08 8.98 15.85
C ALA A 72 9.74 9.06 16.63
N THR A 73 9.04 10.16 16.48
CA THR A 73 7.62 10.23 16.83
C THR A 73 6.82 9.49 15.76
N ARG A 74 5.97 8.55 16.19
CA ARG A 74 5.21 7.68 15.27
C ARG A 74 3.79 8.17 15.14
N TYR A 75 3.34 8.30 13.90
CA TYR A 75 1.97 8.69 13.55
C TYR A 75 1.25 7.56 12.85
N ASP A 76 -0.04 7.43 13.11
CA ASP A 76 -0.89 6.54 12.32
C ASP A 76 -0.84 6.91 10.84
N ASN A 77 -0.91 5.90 9.99
CA ASN A 77 -0.79 6.10 8.53
C ASN A 77 -1.91 6.98 7.96
N GLN A 78 -3.14 6.84 8.47
CA GLN A 78 -4.26 7.68 8.02
C GLN A 78 -4.07 9.12 8.49
N VAL A 79 -3.65 9.33 9.74
CA VAL A 79 -3.35 10.67 10.29
C VAL A 79 -2.29 11.35 9.45
N ALA A 80 -1.19 10.66 9.14
CA ALA A 80 -0.14 11.19 8.30
C ALA A 80 -0.65 11.57 6.89
N VAL A 81 -1.39 10.68 6.23
CA VAL A 81 -1.93 10.99 4.89
C VAL A 81 -2.90 12.17 4.94
N VAL A 82 -3.79 12.23 5.93
CA VAL A 82 -4.74 13.34 6.10
C VAL A 82 -4.02 14.66 6.32
N SER A 83 -2.97 14.69 7.16
CA SER A 83 -2.16 15.89 7.42
C SER A 83 -1.55 16.45 6.13
N ALA A 84 -0.92 15.58 5.31
CA ALA A 84 -0.36 15.99 4.02
C ALA A 84 -1.44 16.48 3.04
N VAL A 85 -2.56 15.77 2.97
CA VAL A 85 -3.67 16.12 2.06
C VAL A 85 -4.29 17.45 2.45
N ARG A 86 -4.54 17.71 3.72
CA ARG A 86 -5.04 19.01 4.19
C ARG A 86 -4.10 20.16 3.83
N HIS A 87 -2.80 19.89 3.83
CA HIS A 87 -1.81 20.92 3.49
C HIS A 87 -1.76 21.20 1.98
N TRP A 88 -1.77 20.18 1.13
CA TRP A 88 -1.63 20.34 -0.32
C TRP A 88 -2.95 20.42 -1.08
N HIS A 89 -3.97 19.72 -0.60
CA HIS A 89 -5.28 19.58 -1.25
C HIS A 89 -6.44 19.87 -0.28
N PRO A 90 -6.53 21.10 0.26
CA PRO A 90 -7.49 21.44 1.32
C PRO A 90 -8.96 21.27 0.89
N LYS A 91 -9.22 21.09 -0.40
CA LYS A 91 -10.57 20.88 -0.94
C LYS A 91 -10.93 19.39 -1.14
N ALA A 92 -10.01 18.47 -0.82
CA ALA A 92 -10.29 17.05 -0.97
C ALA A 92 -11.43 16.62 -0.04
N GLY A 93 -12.47 15.98 -0.59
CA GLY A 93 -13.58 15.44 0.19
C GLY A 93 -13.35 14.00 0.64
N SER A 94 -12.50 13.27 -0.07
CA SER A 94 -12.13 11.90 0.26
C SER A 94 -10.75 11.57 -0.27
N ILE A 95 -10.09 10.57 0.34
CA ILE A 95 -8.74 10.15 -0.05
C ILE A 95 -8.77 8.66 -0.32
N LEU A 96 -8.51 8.27 -1.58
CA LEU A 96 -8.30 6.89 -1.98
C LEU A 96 -6.79 6.61 -1.95
N VAL A 97 -6.36 5.69 -1.10
CA VAL A 97 -4.97 5.25 -1.00
C VAL A 97 -4.85 3.86 -1.57
N VAL A 98 -4.02 3.65 -2.60
CA VAL A 98 -3.76 2.31 -3.15
C VAL A 98 -2.26 2.08 -3.22
N GLY A 99 -1.78 1.28 -2.28
CA GLY A 99 -0.39 0.89 -2.14
C GLY A 99 -0.06 -0.45 -2.79
N GLY A 100 1.11 -1.00 -2.43
CA GLY A 100 1.57 -2.31 -2.92
C GLY A 100 0.72 -3.48 -2.46
N GLU A 101 0.24 -3.48 -1.19
CA GLU A 101 -0.49 -4.61 -0.60
C GLU A 101 -1.83 -4.23 0.03
N LYS A 102 -2.09 -2.95 0.19
CA LYS A 102 -3.31 -2.44 0.82
C LYS A 102 -3.91 -1.30 0.01
N PHE A 103 -5.22 -1.22 0.05
CA PHE A 103 -5.95 -0.05 -0.42
C PHE A 103 -7.05 0.33 0.57
N GLY A 104 -7.36 1.60 0.62
CA GLY A 104 -8.36 2.12 1.55
C GLY A 104 -8.91 3.48 1.13
N LEU A 105 -10.06 3.82 1.67
CA LEU A 105 -10.77 5.08 1.47
C LEU A 105 -10.90 5.79 2.81
N ILE A 106 -10.30 6.96 2.92
CA ILE A 106 -10.50 7.88 4.03
C ILE A 106 -11.60 8.86 3.61
N ARG A 107 -12.63 9.00 4.42
CA ARG A 107 -13.69 9.97 4.23
C ARG A 107 -13.42 11.19 5.09
N LEU A 108 -13.58 12.36 4.49
CA LEU A 108 -13.45 13.64 5.15
C LEU A 108 -14.81 14.35 5.16
N ASP A 109 -15.03 15.25 6.11
CA ASP A 109 -16.14 16.18 6.08
C ASP A 109 -15.85 17.38 5.16
N GLY A 110 -16.80 18.29 5.01
CA GLY A 110 -16.63 19.51 4.21
C GLY A 110 -15.55 20.48 4.73
N TYR A 111 -15.01 20.23 5.92
CA TYR A 111 -13.94 21.02 6.56
C TYR A 111 -12.59 20.29 6.51
N GLY A 112 -12.51 19.09 5.93
CA GLY A 112 -11.32 18.26 5.85
C GLY A 112 -11.03 17.46 7.13
N ASN A 113 -11.99 17.31 8.04
CA ASN A 113 -11.83 16.46 9.21
C ASN A 113 -12.10 15.01 8.88
N TYR A 114 -11.39 14.12 9.54
CA TYR A 114 -11.54 12.68 9.40
C TYR A 114 -12.93 12.21 9.87
N LEU A 115 -13.67 11.51 9.02
CA LEU A 115 -14.95 10.90 9.32
C LEU A 115 -14.87 9.38 9.49
N GLY A 116 -13.97 8.72 8.79
CA GLY A 116 -13.85 7.29 8.86
C GLY A 116 -12.93 6.71 7.79
N PHE A 117 -12.57 5.44 7.97
CA PHE A 117 -11.70 4.69 7.09
C PHE A 117 -12.28 3.32 6.77
N LYS A 118 -12.19 2.93 5.51
CA LYS A 118 -12.53 1.59 5.05
C LYS A 118 -11.36 1.05 4.23
N SER A 119 -10.98 -0.21 4.45
CA SER A 119 -9.88 -0.83 3.72
C SER A 119 -10.24 -2.23 3.24
N ASN A 120 -9.42 -2.76 2.34
CA ASN A 120 -9.47 -4.16 1.96
C ASN A 120 -9.06 -5.07 3.12
N THR A 121 -9.61 -6.27 3.14
CA THR A 121 -9.29 -7.32 4.11
C THR A 121 -8.23 -8.24 3.52
N GLY A 122 -6.94 -7.95 3.77
CA GLY A 122 -5.84 -8.92 3.61
C GLY A 122 -5.55 -9.54 2.23
N CYS A 123 -6.35 -9.27 1.19
CA CYS A 123 -6.12 -9.80 -0.14
C CYS A 123 -5.36 -8.82 -1.04
N ALA A 124 -4.29 -9.27 -1.70
CA ALA A 124 -3.50 -8.44 -2.61
C ALA A 124 -4.23 -8.06 -3.92
N ALA A 125 -5.34 -8.74 -4.25
CA ALA A 125 -6.16 -8.36 -5.39
C ALA A 125 -6.71 -6.93 -5.21
N GLY A 126 -6.48 -6.08 -6.19
CA GLY A 126 -6.84 -4.66 -6.10
C GLY A 126 -5.71 -3.76 -5.61
N THR A 127 -4.49 -4.26 -5.50
CA THR A 127 -3.31 -3.52 -5.05
C THR A 127 -2.23 -3.41 -6.13
N GLY A 128 -1.19 -2.62 -5.89
CA GLY A 128 -0.06 -2.48 -6.81
C GLY A 128 0.65 -3.80 -7.11
N SER A 129 0.83 -4.64 -6.09
CA SER A 129 1.49 -5.96 -6.25
C SER A 129 0.73 -6.89 -7.20
N PHE A 130 -0.59 -6.74 -7.31
CA PHE A 130 -1.37 -7.47 -8.32
C PHE A 130 -0.94 -7.05 -9.74
N LEU A 131 -0.86 -5.75 -10.02
CA LEU A 131 -0.41 -5.26 -11.33
C LEU A 131 1.04 -5.66 -11.63
N ASP A 132 1.93 -5.61 -10.63
CA ASP A 132 3.32 -6.04 -10.76
C ASP A 132 3.43 -7.51 -11.16
N GLN A 133 2.62 -8.37 -10.54
CA GLN A 133 2.59 -9.80 -10.86
C GLN A 133 2.07 -10.04 -12.29
N GLN A 134 1.01 -9.34 -12.70
CA GLN A 134 0.46 -9.52 -14.03
C GLN A 134 1.39 -8.95 -15.12
N ALA A 135 2.04 -7.81 -14.86
CA ALA A 135 3.04 -7.25 -15.75
C ALA A 135 4.18 -8.27 -16.03
N ARG A 136 4.72 -8.89 -14.97
CA ARG A 136 5.75 -9.94 -15.12
C ARG A 136 5.27 -11.14 -15.94
N ARG A 137 4.01 -11.58 -15.75
CA ARG A 137 3.43 -12.70 -16.51
C ARG A 137 3.28 -12.39 -17.98
N LEU A 138 3.00 -11.13 -18.31
CA LEU A 138 2.90 -10.64 -19.68
C LEU A 138 4.27 -10.27 -20.26
N SER A 139 5.38 -10.57 -19.55
CA SER A 139 6.76 -10.24 -19.93
C SER A 139 6.99 -8.74 -20.15
N LEU A 140 6.25 -7.89 -19.42
CA LEU A 140 6.42 -6.45 -19.43
C LEU A 140 7.51 -6.03 -18.45
N SER A 141 8.14 -4.88 -18.71
CA SER A 141 9.18 -4.30 -17.84
C SER A 141 8.65 -3.86 -16.47
N GLY A 142 7.33 -3.66 -16.35
CA GLY A 142 6.69 -3.32 -15.10
C GLY A 142 5.32 -2.66 -15.27
N PRO A 143 4.73 -2.16 -14.16
CA PRO A 143 3.39 -1.60 -14.15
C PRO A 143 3.27 -0.29 -14.96
N ALA A 144 4.37 0.41 -15.20
CA ALA A 144 4.37 1.61 -16.05
C ALA A 144 4.08 1.26 -17.51
N GLU A 145 4.75 0.22 -18.04
CA GLU A 145 4.50 -0.27 -19.39
C GLU A 145 3.08 -0.84 -19.52
N LEU A 146 2.61 -1.61 -18.51
CA LEU A 146 1.24 -2.08 -18.45
C LEU A 146 0.24 -0.92 -18.56
N SER A 147 0.48 0.17 -17.82
CA SER A 147 -0.37 1.37 -17.87
C SER A 147 -0.36 2.04 -19.25
N GLN A 148 0.81 2.12 -19.90
CA GLN A 148 0.94 2.70 -21.24
C GLN A 148 0.16 1.89 -22.28
N LEU A 149 0.33 0.57 -22.27
CA LEU A 149 -0.41 -0.35 -23.15
C LEU A 149 -1.91 -0.26 -22.92
N ALA A 150 -2.36 -0.27 -21.66
CA ALA A 150 -3.77 -0.12 -21.32
C ALA A 150 -4.36 1.22 -21.81
N CYS A 151 -3.58 2.29 -21.75
CA CYS A 151 -4.00 3.60 -22.27
C CYS A 151 -4.03 3.67 -23.80
N SER A 152 -3.26 2.84 -24.49
CA SER A 152 -3.25 2.77 -25.95
C SER A 152 -4.38 1.89 -26.53
N ASN A 153 -5.12 1.19 -25.69
CA ASN A 153 -6.23 0.34 -26.14
C ASN A 153 -7.31 1.15 -26.86
N GLN A 154 -7.69 0.70 -28.04
CA GLN A 154 -8.79 1.22 -28.86
C GLN A 154 -9.83 0.13 -29.19
N GLY A 155 -9.59 -1.10 -28.74
CA GLY A 155 -10.43 -2.26 -28.99
C GLY A 155 -11.33 -2.61 -27.79
N ALA A 156 -11.68 -3.87 -27.73
CA ALA A 156 -12.50 -4.42 -26.65
C ALA A 156 -11.73 -4.47 -25.34
N VAL A 157 -12.47 -4.55 -24.22
CA VAL A 157 -11.88 -4.72 -22.90
C VAL A 157 -12.34 -6.07 -22.34
N PRO A 158 -11.46 -7.10 -22.30
CA PRO A 158 -11.82 -8.41 -21.80
C PRO A 158 -12.19 -8.37 -20.32
N LYS A 159 -13.11 -9.25 -19.92
CA LYS A 159 -13.50 -9.40 -18.53
C LYS A 159 -12.45 -10.23 -17.80
N ILE A 160 -11.69 -9.61 -16.92
CA ILE A 160 -10.68 -10.27 -16.09
C ILE A 160 -11.11 -10.23 -14.64
N ALA A 161 -10.94 -11.34 -13.93
CA ALA A 161 -11.30 -11.45 -12.53
C ALA A 161 -10.58 -10.41 -11.67
N SER A 162 -11.33 -9.70 -10.86
CA SER A 162 -10.86 -8.56 -10.07
C SER A 162 -10.54 -8.92 -8.62
N ARG A 163 -11.12 -10.02 -8.10
CA ARG A 163 -11.03 -10.38 -6.67
C ARG A 163 -10.03 -11.48 -6.35
N CYS A 164 -9.48 -12.16 -7.33
CA CYS A 164 -8.55 -13.24 -7.11
C CYS A 164 -7.45 -13.24 -8.18
N ALA A 165 -6.19 -13.14 -7.73
CA ALA A 165 -5.04 -13.16 -8.63
C ALA A 165 -4.86 -14.50 -9.35
N VAL A 166 -5.37 -15.61 -8.79
CA VAL A 166 -5.34 -16.94 -9.41
C VAL A 166 -6.32 -16.99 -10.58
N PHE A 167 -7.56 -16.53 -10.38
CA PHE A 167 -8.54 -16.47 -11.47
C PHE A 167 -8.13 -15.47 -12.55
N ALA A 168 -7.58 -14.32 -12.17
CA ALA A 168 -7.03 -13.38 -13.14
C ALA A 168 -5.97 -14.02 -14.04
N LYS A 169 -5.13 -14.92 -13.49
CA LYS A 169 -4.16 -15.67 -14.31
C LYS A 169 -4.84 -16.54 -15.37
N THR A 170 -5.90 -17.25 -14.99
CA THR A 170 -6.64 -18.11 -15.92
C THR A 170 -7.35 -17.26 -16.97
N ASP A 171 -7.97 -16.15 -16.57
CA ASP A 171 -8.66 -15.25 -17.48
C ASP A 171 -7.69 -14.60 -18.48
N LEU A 172 -6.44 -14.30 -18.07
CA LEU A 172 -5.40 -13.83 -18.99
C LEU A 172 -5.10 -14.85 -20.09
N VAL A 173 -4.98 -16.14 -19.72
CA VAL A 173 -4.72 -17.20 -20.70
C VAL A 173 -5.90 -17.34 -21.67
N HIS A 174 -7.13 -17.29 -21.14
CA HIS A 174 -8.32 -17.34 -21.99
C HIS A 174 -8.40 -16.14 -22.93
N ALA A 175 -8.17 -14.93 -22.44
CA ALA A 175 -8.16 -13.72 -23.28
C ALA A 175 -7.12 -13.80 -24.40
N GLN A 176 -5.92 -14.35 -24.12
CA GLN A 176 -4.91 -14.61 -25.16
C GLN A 176 -5.38 -15.63 -26.18
N GLN A 177 -6.03 -16.71 -25.75
CA GLN A 177 -6.59 -17.74 -26.65
C GLN A 177 -7.76 -17.23 -27.49
N GLU A 178 -8.55 -16.31 -26.96
CA GLU A 178 -9.65 -15.64 -27.68
C GLU A 178 -9.15 -14.57 -28.65
N GLY A 179 -7.84 -14.30 -28.67
CA GLY A 179 -7.21 -13.40 -29.64
C GLY A 179 -7.20 -11.93 -29.22
N TYR A 180 -7.46 -11.62 -27.95
CA TYR A 180 -7.29 -10.26 -27.45
C TYR A 180 -5.84 -9.82 -27.54
N THR A 181 -5.63 -8.59 -27.97
CA THR A 181 -4.31 -7.96 -28.06
C THR A 181 -3.76 -7.61 -26.68
N LEU A 182 -2.46 -7.43 -26.57
CA LEU A 182 -1.82 -7.08 -25.32
C LEU A 182 -2.35 -5.76 -24.71
N PRO A 183 -2.61 -4.67 -25.46
CA PRO A 183 -3.28 -3.48 -24.96
C PRO A 183 -4.67 -3.74 -24.37
N GLU A 184 -5.50 -4.56 -25.03
CA GLU A 184 -6.84 -4.93 -24.56
C GLU A 184 -6.77 -5.69 -23.24
N ILE A 185 -5.85 -6.66 -23.12
CA ILE A 185 -5.62 -7.44 -21.89
C ILE A 185 -5.15 -6.53 -20.76
N CYS A 186 -4.19 -5.63 -21.01
CA CYS A 186 -3.71 -4.67 -20.01
C CYS A 186 -4.82 -3.75 -19.52
N ASP A 187 -5.70 -3.32 -20.42
CA ASP A 187 -6.85 -2.50 -20.06
C ASP A 187 -7.91 -3.27 -19.26
N GLY A 188 -8.14 -4.53 -19.59
CA GLY A 188 -8.98 -5.45 -18.81
C GLY A 188 -8.49 -5.64 -17.39
N LEU A 189 -7.17 -5.79 -17.19
CA LEU A 189 -6.56 -5.85 -15.87
C LEU A 189 -6.77 -4.57 -15.06
N CYS A 190 -6.58 -3.41 -15.67
CA CYS A 190 -6.80 -2.10 -15.02
C CYS A 190 -8.27 -1.90 -14.66
N LEU A 191 -9.20 -2.27 -15.53
CA LEU A 191 -10.65 -2.23 -15.25
C LEU A 191 -11.03 -3.19 -14.12
N GLY A 192 -10.49 -4.43 -14.13
CA GLY A 192 -10.73 -5.40 -13.07
C GLY A 192 -10.28 -4.86 -11.71
N LEU A 193 -9.07 -4.30 -11.62
CA LEU A 193 -8.56 -3.68 -10.40
C LEU A 193 -9.45 -2.51 -9.94
N ALA A 194 -9.84 -1.62 -10.84
CA ALA A 194 -10.72 -0.49 -10.53
C ALA A 194 -12.09 -0.96 -9.98
N ARG A 195 -12.69 -1.99 -10.58
CA ARG A 195 -13.94 -2.60 -10.09
C ARG A 195 -13.80 -3.16 -8.68
N ASN A 196 -12.71 -3.90 -8.41
CA ASN A 196 -12.49 -4.44 -7.07
C ASN A 196 -12.38 -3.33 -6.00
N ILE A 197 -11.69 -2.24 -6.31
CA ILE A 197 -11.58 -1.08 -5.43
C ILE A 197 -12.96 -0.48 -5.19
N VAL A 198 -13.74 -0.25 -6.24
CA VAL A 198 -15.08 0.36 -6.14
C VAL A 198 -16.04 -0.53 -5.35
N ASP A 199 -16.11 -1.81 -5.69
CA ASP A 199 -16.97 -2.78 -5.00
C ASP A 199 -16.64 -2.90 -3.51
N THR A 200 -15.34 -2.79 -3.18
CA THR A 200 -14.90 -2.94 -1.79
C THR A 200 -15.13 -1.67 -0.97
N LEU A 201 -14.84 -0.51 -1.53
CA LEU A 201 -14.75 0.72 -0.74
C LEU A 201 -15.94 1.66 -0.89
N PHE A 202 -16.57 1.70 -2.09
CA PHE A 202 -17.56 2.73 -2.41
C PHE A 202 -19.00 2.29 -2.19
N ASN A 203 -19.27 0.99 -2.07
CA ASN A 203 -20.62 0.49 -1.83
C ASN A 203 -21.15 0.92 -0.44
N GLY A 204 -22.29 1.61 -0.45
CA GLY A 204 -22.98 2.05 0.78
C GLY A 204 -22.32 3.20 1.52
N ASN A 205 -21.31 3.85 0.94
CA ASN A 205 -20.64 5.01 1.55
C ASN A 205 -20.93 6.27 0.75
N GLU A 206 -21.30 7.34 1.45
CA GLU A 206 -21.27 8.67 0.87
C GLU A 206 -19.83 9.13 0.76
N VAL A 207 -19.40 9.42 -0.47
CA VAL A 207 -18.04 9.84 -0.80
C VAL A 207 -18.08 11.26 -1.33
N LEU A 208 -17.47 12.19 -0.64
CA LEU A 208 -17.39 13.58 -1.07
C LEU A 208 -16.28 13.74 -2.12
N ALA A 209 -16.62 14.48 -3.19
CA ALA A 209 -15.66 14.88 -4.22
C ALA A 209 -15.00 16.23 -3.86
N PRO A 210 -13.82 16.53 -4.41
CA PRO A 210 -12.99 15.65 -5.21
C PRO A 210 -12.37 14.51 -4.41
N VAL A 211 -12.21 13.35 -5.04
CA VAL A 211 -11.50 12.19 -4.46
C VAL A 211 -10.02 12.32 -4.81
N LEU A 212 -9.18 12.57 -3.83
CA LEU A 212 -7.74 12.51 -4.05
C LEU A 212 -7.29 11.05 -4.10
N PHE A 213 -6.66 10.64 -5.20
CA PHE A 213 -6.12 9.30 -5.38
C PHE A 213 -4.60 9.32 -5.20
N THR A 214 -4.08 8.61 -4.19
CA THR A 214 -2.67 8.54 -3.85
C THR A 214 -2.19 7.10 -3.65
N GLY A 215 -0.87 6.92 -3.55
CA GLY A 215 -0.19 5.62 -3.52
C GLY A 215 0.32 5.22 -4.90
N GLY A 216 1.12 4.15 -4.97
CA GLY A 216 1.82 3.76 -6.22
C GLY A 216 0.93 3.55 -7.42
N VAL A 217 -0.31 3.08 -7.21
CA VAL A 217 -1.27 2.83 -8.29
C VAL A 217 -1.88 4.11 -8.88
N SER A 218 -1.82 5.25 -8.17
CA SER A 218 -2.34 6.52 -8.71
C SER A 218 -1.63 7.02 -9.97
N LEU A 219 -0.42 6.50 -10.26
CA LEU A 219 0.29 6.77 -11.51
C LEU A 219 -0.21 5.96 -12.71
N ASN A 220 -1.01 4.92 -12.47
CA ASN A 220 -1.59 4.16 -13.55
C ASN A 220 -2.81 4.90 -14.12
N LYS A 221 -2.59 5.59 -15.25
CA LYS A 221 -3.61 6.44 -15.89
C LYS A 221 -4.85 5.65 -16.33
N ALA A 222 -4.69 4.39 -16.73
CA ALA A 222 -5.82 3.55 -17.09
C ALA A 222 -6.69 3.20 -15.88
N VAL A 223 -6.08 2.89 -14.74
CA VAL A 223 -6.82 2.69 -13.47
C VAL A 223 -7.54 3.96 -13.05
N VAL A 224 -6.89 5.12 -13.12
CA VAL A 224 -7.52 6.43 -12.82
C VAL A 224 -8.74 6.65 -13.70
N ARG A 225 -8.62 6.44 -15.02
CA ARG A 225 -9.71 6.56 -15.98
C ARG A 225 -10.90 5.65 -15.64
N HIS A 226 -10.62 4.38 -15.33
CA HIS A 226 -11.66 3.42 -14.98
C HIS A 226 -12.33 3.75 -13.64
N LEU A 227 -11.56 4.13 -12.62
CA LEU A 227 -12.11 4.56 -11.33
C LEU A 227 -13.02 5.77 -11.51
N GLN A 228 -12.60 6.79 -12.29
CA GLN A 228 -13.41 7.97 -12.53
C GLN A 228 -14.73 7.63 -13.24
N ALA A 229 -14.69 6.73 -14.22
CA ALA A 229 -15.88 6.26 -14.92
C ALA A 229 -16.83 5.46 -14.01
N LEU A 230 -16.28 4.59 -13.15
CA LEU A 230 -17.09 3.74 -12.27
C LEU A 230 -17.68 4.51 -11.09
N ILE A 231 -16.96 5.47 -10.53
CA ILE A 231 -17.40 6.25 -9.36
C ILE A 231 -18.32 7.39 -9.78
N GLY A 232 -18.17 7.91 -11.00
CA GLY A 232 -18.94 9.05 -11.50
C GLY A 232 -18.64 10.36 -10.77
N LYS A 233 -17.47 10.47 -10.11
CA LYS A 233 -17.02 11.66 -9.37
C LYS A 233 -15.63 12.07 -9.82
N GLN A 234 -15.30 13.35 -9.59
CA GLN A 234 -13.97 13.87 -9.90
C GLN A 234 -12.90 13.15 -9.07
N ILE A 235 -11.93 12.55 -9.74
CA ILE A 235 -10.72 12.01 -9.15
C ILE A 235 -9.55 12.92 -9.50
N VAL A 236 -8.77 13.29 -8.50
CA VAL A 236 -7.52 14.01 -8.64
C VAL A 236 -6.40 13.05 -8.30
N ALA A 237 -5.59 12.68 -9.29
CA ALA A 237 -4.42 11.85 -9.04
C ALA A 237 -3.36 12.66 -8.31
N GLY A 238 -2.83 12.10 -7.22
CA GLY A 238 -1.75 12.72 -6.48
C GLY A 238 -0.46 12.76 -7.29
N GLU A 239 0.24 13.87 -7.23
CA GLU A 239 1.47 14.11 -8.00
C GLU A 239 2.69 13.40 -7.40
N THR A 240 2.57 12.85 -6.20
CA THR A 240 3.71 12.28 -5.46
C THR A 240 3.30 11.08 -4.60
N PHE A 241 4.27 10.24 -4.26
CA PHE A 241 4.12 9.13 -3.31
C PHE A 241 4.48 9.51 -1.88
N LEU A 242 4.83 10.77 -1.65
CA LEU A 242 5.43 11.22 -0.39
C LEU A 242 4.40 11.55 0.69
N TYR A 243 3.09 11.47 0.40
CA TYR A 243 2.03 11.87 1.34
C TYR A 243 2.22 11.30 2.75
N PRO A 244 2.50 10.00 2.97
CA PRO A 244 2.67 9.48 4.33
C PRO A 244 3.89 10.08 5.04
N ALA A 245 5.04 10.18 4.37
CA ALA A 245 6.27 10.73 4.95
C ALA A 245 6.14 12.23 5.24
N VAL A 246 5.59 13.00 4.27
CA VAL A 246 5.34 14.44 4.45
C VAL A 246 4.35 14.67 5.58
N GLY A 247 3.26 13.91 5.62
CA GLY A 247 2.24 14.08 6.64
C GLY A 247 2.74 13.74 8.03
N ALA A 248 3.59 12.71 8.19
CA ALA A 248 4.24 12.43 9.46
C ALA A 248 5.10 13.63 9.91
N ALA A 249 5.89 14.21 9.01
CA ALA A 249 6.69 15.39 9.32
C ALA A 249 5.83 16.62 9.65
N LEU A 250 4.73 16.84 8.91
CA LEU A 250 3.79 17.95 9.18
C LEU A 250 3.11 17.79 10.53
N SER A 251 2.70 16.56 10.90
CA SER A 251 2.10 16.29 12.21
C SER A 251 3.05 16.62 13.35
N LEU A 252 4.35 16.32 13.19
CA LEU A 252 5.35 16.69 14.19
C LEU A 252 5.53 18.23 14.31
N PHE A 253 5.41 18.98 13.21
CA PHE A 253 5.41 20.44 13.27
C PHE A 253 4.20 20.99 14.04
N GLU A 254 3.03 20.38 13.93
CA GLU A 254 1.80 20.80 14.60
C GLU A 254 1.82 20.53 16.12
N GLU A 255 2.59 19.55 16.56
CA GLU A 255 2.80 19.21 17.98
C GLU A 255 3.95 20.00 18.63
N ASP A 256 4.30 21.21 18.13
CA ASP A 256 5.42 22.06 18.60
C ASP A 256 6.81 21.41 18.49
N GLY A 257 6.96 20.51 17.50
CA GLY A 257 8.23 19.95 17.08
C GLY A 257 9.14 19.57 18.25
N ARG A 258 8.87 18.44 18.92
CA ARG A 258 9.78 17.97 19.99
C ARG A 258 11.17 17.85 19.40
N SER A 259 11.99 18.83 19.71
CA SER A 259 13.39 18.88 19.33
C SER A 259 14.07 17.62 19.86
N ILE A 260 14.78 16.92 18.97
CA ILE A 260 15.72 15.91 19.42
C ILE A 260 16.77 16.65 20.25
N SER A 261 16.91 16.27 21.53
CA SER A 261 17.84 16.93 22.46
C SER A 261 19.32 16.66 22.15
N SER A 262 19.62 15.77 21.18
CA SER A 262 20.96 15.41 20.75
C SER A 262 21.15 15.68 19.26
N GLN A 263 22.27 16.28 18.88
CA GLN A 263 22.66 16.44 17.49
C GLN A 263 22.81 15.05 16.84
N ILE A 264 22.12 14.86 15.70
CA ILE A 264 22.29 13.67 14.86
C ILE A 264 23.56 13.89 14.05
N GLY A 265 24.60 13.11 14.34
CA GLY A 265 25.89 13.20 13.62
C GLY A 265 25.97 12.24 12.42
N SER A 266 25.26 11.12 12.50
CA SER A 266 25.36 10.03 11.54
C SER A 266 24.08 9.22 11.41
N VAL A 267 24.01 8.36 10.39
CA VAL A 267 22.89 7.43 10.19
C VAL A 267 22.77 6.43 11.35
N ASP A 268 23.88 6.09 12.03
CA ASP A 268 23.88 5.14 13.15
C ASP A 268 23.22 5.72 14.41
N ASP A 269 23.15 7.05 14.53
CA ASP A 269 22.41 7.72 15.59
C ASP A 269 20.89 7.55 15.41
N ILE A 270 20.44 7.38 14.15
CA ILE A 270 19.03 7.24 13.80
C ILE A 270 18.62 5.75 13.79
N LEU A 271 19.45 4.86 13.26
CA LEU A 271 19.08 3.47 13.08
C LEU A 271 19.41 2.63 14.32
N VAL A 272 18.49 1.72 14.66
CA VAL A 272 18.77 0.69 15.65
C VAL A 272 19.78 -0.29 15.06
N ALA A 273 20.85 -0.57 15.83
CA ALA A 273 21.78 -1.62 15.45
C ALA A 273 21.00 -2.94 15.24
N LYS A 274 21.35 -3.64 14.15
CA LYS A 274 20.75 -4.94 13.85
C LYS A 274 20.98 -5.84 15.09
N LYS A 275 19.95 -6.12 15.89
CA LYS A 275 20.03 -7.22 16.83
C LYS A 275 20.35 -8.45 15.98
N SER A 276 21.42 -9.16 16.31
CA SER A 276 21.66 -10.47 15.71
C SER A 276 20.32 -11.20 15.75
N ARG A 277 19.88 -11.75 14.62
CA ARG A 277 18.77 -12.70 14.64
C ARG A 277 19.09 -13.63 15.81
N LEU A 278 18.23 -13.68 16.80
CA LEU A 278 18.19 -14.84 17.65
C LEU A 278 17.88 -15.97 16.66
N ASP A 279 18.91 -16.70 16.29
CA ASP A 279 18.70 -17.97 15.63
C ASP A 279 17.92 -18.79 16.63
N TYR A 280 16.61 -18.84 16.45
CA TYR A 280 15.80 -19.83 17.13
C TYR A 280 16.21 -21.16 16.53
N VAL A 281 17.26 -21.75 17.09
CA VAL A 281 17.62 -23.14 16.86
C VAL A 281 16.56 -23.94 17.61
N HIS A 282 15.45 -24.20 16.94
CA HIS A 282 14.54 -25.22 17.39
C HIS A 282 15.22 -26.56 17.12
N GLY A 283 15.23 -27.45 18.12
CA GLY A 283 15.59 -28.84 17.88
C GLY A 283 14.71 -29.41 16.74
N PRO A 284 15.17 -30.42 16.02
CA PRO A 284 14.36 -31.07 15.00
C PRO A 284 13.02 -31.46 15.63
N LEU A 285 11.94 -31.26 14.87
CA LEU A 285 10.61 -31.72 15.28
C LEU A 285 10.69 -33.25 15.47
N GLU A 286 10.54 -33.70 16.70
CA GLU A 286 10.35 -35.13 16.97
C GLU A 286 8.90 -35.49 16.61
N LEU A 287 8.78 -36.37 15.64
CA LEU A 287 7.47 -36.90 15.24
C LEU A 287 6.96 -37.82 16.36
N THR A 288 6.10 -37.31 17.21
CA THR A 288 5.31 -38.14 18.11
C THR A 288 4.11 -38.66 17.32
N LEU A 289 4.16 -39.93 16.96
CA LEU A 289 3.00 -40.60 16.36
C LEU A 289 1.89 -40.61 17.41
N SER A 290 0.72 -40.10 17.07
CA SER A 290 -0.46 -40.25 17.89
C SER A 290 -0.86 -41.75 17.87
N ASP A 291 -1.14 -42.31 19.03
CA ASP A 291 -1.81 -43.61 19.09
C ASP A 291 -3.23 -43.43 18.55
N TYR A 292 -3.41 -43.83 17.31
CA TYR A 292 -4.75 -43.88 16.73
C TYR A 292 -5.46 -45.14 17.27
N PRO A 293 -6.75 -45.03 17.60
CA PRO A 293 -7.54 -46.21 17.87
C PRO A 293 -7.45 -47.19 16.68
N GLU A 294 -7.25 -48.46 16.95
CA GLU A 294 -7.37 -49.50 15.91
C GLU A 294 -8.80 -49.47 15.37
N PHE A 295 -8.95 -49.03 14.12
CA PHE A 295 -10.23 -49.05 13.43
C PHE A 295 -10.52 -50.40 12.76
N ASP A 296 -9.57 -51.36 12.84
CA ASP A 296 -9.72 -52.73 12.36
C ASP A 296 -10.74 -53.46 13.24
N GLY A 297 -11.95 -53.61 12.73
CA GLY A 297 -13.06 -54.25 13.45
C GLY A 297 -14.26 -53.34 13.73
N LEU A 298 -14.21 -52.06 13.41
CA LEU A 298 -15.43 -51.27 13.35
C LEU A 298 -16.21 -51.69 12.10
N GLU A 299 -17.37 -52.32 12.31
CA GLU A 299 -18.31 -52.57 11.21
C GLU A 299 -18.59 -51.25 10.50
N THR A 300 -18.17 -51.16 9.25
CA THR A 300 -18.59 -50.04 8.39
C THR A 300 -20.09 -50.21 8.20
N SER A 301 -20.89 -49.39 8.87
CA SER A 301 -22.32 -49.33 8.59
C SER A 301 -22.45 -48.96 7.11
N ALA A 302 -22.97 -49.91 6.31
CA ALA A 302 -23.27 -49.64 4.92
C ALA A 302 -24.25 -48.43 4.89
N PHE A 303 -23.88 -47.37 4.19
CA PHE A 303 -24.76 -46.22 3.99
C PHE A 303 -25.98 -46.70 3.20
N ASP A 304 -27.13 -46.69 3.86
CA ASP A 304 -28.41 -46.94 3.19
C ASP A 304 -28.97 -45.61 2.69
N PRO A 305 -28.95 -45.37 1.36
CA PRO A 305 -29.43 -44.12 0.80
C PRO A 305 -30.95 -43.92 0.99
N THR A 306 -31.69 -44.94 1.44
CA THR A 306 -33.15 -44.85 1.68
C THR A 306 -33.47 -44.33 3.10
N GLU A 307 -32.50 -44.30 4.03
CA GLU A 307 -32.65 -43.79 5.39
C GLU A 307 -32.08 -42.38 5.61
N SER A 308 -31.69 -41.67 4.57
CA SER A 308 -31.15 -40.32 4.72
C SER A 308 -32.22 -39.36 5.22
N LYS A 309 -32.27 -39.15 6.52
CA LYS A 309 -32.88 -37.94 7.09
C LYS A 309 -31.95 -36.78 6.79
N THR A 310 -32.38 -35.90 5.91
CA THR A 310 -31.72 -34.60 5.62
C THR A 310 -31.59 -33.84 6.93
N LEU A 311 -30.37 -33.72 7.46
CA LEU A 311 -30.03 -32.72 8.46
C LEU A 311 -29.72 -31.42 7.71
N PHE A 312 -30.61 -30.42 7.87
CA PHE A 312 -30.36 -29.01 7.51
C PHE A 312 -29.65 -28.31 8.66
#